data_c059bc6adee12c2154b3ca3be19af53d
#
_entry.id   c059bc6adee12c2154b3ca3be19af53d
#
_cell.length_a   1.000
_cell.length_b   1.000
_cell.length_c   1.000
_cell.angle_alpha   90.00
_cell.angle_beta   90.00
_cell.angle_gamma   90.00
#
_symmetry.space_group_name_H-M   'P 1'
#
loop_
_entity.id
_entity.type
_entity.pdbx_description
1 polymer ?
#
loop_
_entity_poly.entity_id
_entity_poly.type
_entity_poly.pdbx_seq_one_letter_code
_entity_poly.pdbx_strand_id
1 'polypeptide(L)'
;MASVHREIVIGRPPAAVWDALADVGALHTRLVPGFVTDCRLEPGARVVTFANGMVARELIVDVDRERRRVAWAVVGGRLSHHNASAQVFDAPAGGTRLVWIADFLPDEHATSVTTMIEHGLAAMKRHLDIG
;
A
#
# COMPACT_ATOMS: atom_id res chain seq x y z
N MET A 1 6.27 7.21 19.20
CA MET A 1 6.56 6.37 18.01
C MET A 1 5.36 5.50 17.72
N ALA A 2 5.02 5.34 16.46
CA ALA A 2 3.89 4.53 16.07
C ALA A 2 4.25 3.57 14.94
N SER A 3 3.72 2.36 15.05
CA SER A 3 3.86 1.32 14.05
C SER A 3 2.52 0.61 13.90
N VAL A 4 2.04 0.47 12.68
CA VAL A 4 0.78 -0.19 12.36
C VAL A 4 1.07 -1.40 11.48
N HIS A 5 0.59 -2.55 11.91
CA HIS A 5 0.63 -3.80 11.17
C HIS A 5 -0.79 -4.24 10.88
N ARG A 6 -1.11 -4.42 9.60
CA ARG A 6 -2.41 -4.96 9.20
C ARG A 6 -2.20 -5.93 8.05
N GLU A 7 -3.06 -6.93 7.99
CA GLU A 7 -3.00 -7.91 6.90
C GLU A 7 -4.39 -8.32 6.45
N ILE A 8 -4.46 -8.80 5.21
CA ILE A 8 -5.66 -9.37 4.61
C ILE A 8 -5.30 -10.63 3.85
N VAL A 9 -6.32 -11.45 3.63
CA VAL A 9 -6.23 -12.61 2.72
C VAL A 9 -7.00 -12.28 1.45
N ILE A 10 -6.33 -12.46 0.31
CA ILE A 10 -6.88 -12.18 -1.02
C ILE A 10 -7.00 -13.52 -1.75
N GLY A 11 -8.15 -13.74 -2.41
CA GLY A 11 -8.47 -15.00 -3.09
C GLY A 11 -7.80 -15.15 -4.46
N ARG A 12 -6.63 -14.56 -4.68
CA ARG A 12 -5.86 -14.69 -5.92
C ARG A 12 -4.46 -15.21 -5.62
N PRO A 13 -3.82 -15.86 -6.61
CA PRO A 13 -2.46 -16.37 -6.42
C PRO A 13 -1.46 -15.26 -6.08
N PRO A 14 -0.45 -15.56 -5.26
CA PRO A 14 0.56 -14.55 -4.88
C PRO A 14 1.25 -13.87 -6.05
N ALA A 15 1.51 -14.59 -7.14
CA ALA A 15 2.14 -13.99 -8.32
C ALA A 15 1.27 -12.89 -8.95
N ALA A 16 -0.04 -13.08 -8.97
CA ALA A 16 -0.98 -12.09 -9.52
C ALA A 16 -1.08 -10.86 -8.62
N VAL A 17 -1.12 -11.06 -7.30
CA VAL A 17 -1.15 -9.96 -6.35
C VAL A 17 0.17 -9.18 -6.39
N TRP A 18 1.30 -9.89 -6.45
CA TRP A 18 2.61 -9.25 -6.60
C TRP A 18 2.70 -8.41 -7.87
N ASP A 19 2.19 -8.92 -8.98
CA ASP A 19 2.23 -8.21 -10.26
C ASP A 19 1.51 -6.85 -10.18
N ALA A 20 0.38 -6.79 -9.47
CA ALA A 20 -0.34 -5.56 -9.24
C ALA A 20 0.40 -4.63 -8.27
N LEU A 21 0.93 -5.17 -7.18
CA LEU A 21 1.66 -4.40 -6.17
C LEU A 21 2.96 -3.80 -6.75
N ALA A 22 3.69 -4.57 -7.54
CA ALA A 22 4.96 -4.15 -8.12
C ALA A 22 4.81 -3.07 -9.20
N ASP A 23 3.62 -2.91 -9.76
CA ASP A 23 3.32 -1.86 -10.73
C ASP A 23 3.03 -0.56 -9.98
N VAL A 24 4.07 0.06 -9.47
CA VAL A 24 4.00 1.16 -8.50
C VAL A 24 3.34 2.43 -9.04
N GLY A 25 3.22 2.57 -10.36
CA GLY A 25 2.53 3.69 -10.99
C GLY A 25 1.06 3.44 -11.30
N ALA A 26 0.55 2.27 -10.98
CA ALA A 26 -0.81 1.84 -11.32
C ALA A 26 -1.68 1.53 -10.09
N LEU A 27 -1.47 2.24 -8.99
CA LEU A 27 -2.26 2.06 -7.76
C LEU A 27 -3.75 2.21 -8.00
N HIS A 28 -4.12 3.20 -8.81
CA HIS A 28 -5.52 3.59 -9.04
C HIS A 28 -6.26 2.64 -9.99
N THR A 29 -5.56 1.81 -10.72
CA THR A 29 -6.15 0.90 -11.72
C THR A 29 -5.97 -0.56 -11.38
N ARG A 30 -4.86 -0.93 -10.74
CA ARG A 30 -4.52 -2.33 -10.55
C ARG A 30 -4.57 -2.82 -9.12
N LEU A 31 -4.47 -1.91 -8.14
CA LEU A 31 -4.33 -2.32 -6.74
C LEU A 31 -5.47 -1.82 -5.87
N VAL A 32 -5.70 -0.52 -5.83
CA VAL A 32 -6.64 0.11 -4.90
C VAL A 32 -7.58 1.11 -5.59
N PRO A 33 -8.28 0.71 -6.66
CA PRO A 33 -9.24 1.62 -7.30
C PRO A 33 -10.30 2.07 -6.30
N GLY A 34 -10.67 3.35 -6.38
CA GLY A 34 -11.64 3.94 -5.47
C GLY A 34 -11.04 4.52 -4.19
N PHE A 35 -9.98 3.92 -3.67
CA PHE A 35 -9.19 4.48 -2.57
C PHE A 35 -8.18 5.50 -3.10
N VAL A 36 -7.51 5.18 -4.20
CA VAL A 36 -6.65 6.07 -4.95
C VAL A 36 -7.32 6.37 -6.29
N THR A 37 -7.40 7.65 -6.64
CA THR A 37 -8.06 8.09 -7.88
C THR A 37 -7.07 8.44 -8.99
N ASP A 38 -5.82 8.74 -8.64
CA ASP A 38 -4.76 9.03 -9.59
C ASP A 38 -3.40 8.66 -9.02
N CYS A 39 -2.50 8.26 -9.90
CA CYS A 39 -1.12 7.93 -9.51
C CYS A 39 -0.21 8.30 -10.68
N ARG A 40 0.77 9.16 -10.42
CA ARG A 40 1.69 9.63 -11.45
C ARG A 40 3.12 9.30 -11.04
N LEU A 41 3.85 8.62 -11.93
CA LEU A 41 5.25 8.31 -11.71
C LEU A 41 6.14 9.51 -11.95
N GLU A 42 7.14 9.64 -11.10
CA GLU A 42 8.30 10.51 -11.26
C GLU A 42 9.55 9.68 -11.07
N PRO A 43 10.75 10.18 -11.42
CA PRO A 43 11.97 9.41 -11.14
C PRO A 43 12.11 9.10 -9.66
N GLY A 44 12.08 7.81 -9.32
CA GLY A 44 12.21 7.32 -7.94
C GLY A 44 11.03 7.60 -7.02
N ALA A 45 9.91 8.07 -7.55
CA ALA A 45 8.76 8.45 -6.73
C ALA A 45 7.44 8.27 -7.48
N ARG A 46 6.34 8.35 -6.73
CA ARG A 46 4.99 8.47 -7.29
C ARG A 46 4.22 9.55 -6.55
N VAL A 47 3.34 10.23 -7.26
CA VAL A 47 2.41 11.21 -6.67
C VAL A 47 1.04 10.58 -6.66
N VAL A 48 0.47 10.39 -5.48
CA VAL A 48 -0.77 9.65 -5.26
C VAL A 48 -1.86 10.62 -4.84
N THR A 49 -2.99 10.57 -5.56
CA THR A 49 -4.20 11.32 -5.19
C THR A 49 -5.20 10.34 -4.61
N PHE A 50 -5.63 10.59 -3.39
CA PHE A 50 -6.63 9.76 -2.70
C PHE A 50 -8.05 10.25 -2.99
N ALA A 51 -9.03 9.38 -2.75
CA ALA A 51 -10.43 9.69 -3.01
C ALA A 51 -10.94 10.90 -2.21
N ASN A 52 -10.36 11.18 -1.05
CA ASN A 52 -10.71 12.36 -0.24
C ASN A 52 -10.04 13.66 -0.72
N GLY A 53 -9.30 13.62 -1.83
CA GLY A 53 -8.60 14.76 -2.39
C GLY A 53 -7.19 15.00 -1.87
N MET A 54 -6.75 14.28 -0.85
CA MET A 54 -5.38 14.37 -0.36
C MET A 54 -4.40 13.89 -1.43
N VAL A 55 -3.25 14.56 -1.50
CA VAL A 55 -2.16 14.21 -2.42
C VAL A 55 -0.92 13.92 -1.59
N ALA A 56 -0.28 12.79 -1.86
CA ALA A 56 0.95 12.40 -1.18
C ALA A 56 2.03 12.09 -2.21
N ARG A 57 3.26 12.50 -1.90
CA ARG A 57 4.43 12.11 -2.67
C ARG A 57 5.12 10.96 -1.94
N GLU A 58 5.29 9.86 -2.63
CA GLU A 58 5.85 8.64 -2.07
C GLU A 58 7.13 8.28 -2.80
N LEU A 59 8.24 8.30 -2.08
CA LEU A 59 9.52 7.82 -2.61
C LEU A 59 9.47 6.30 -2.68
N ILE A 60 9.84 5.73 -3.82
CA ILE A 60 9.92 4.26 -3.95
C ILE A 60 11.29 3.85 -3.43
N VAL A 61 11.31 3.27 -2.25
CA VAL A 61 12.54 2.90 -1.56
C VAL A 61 13.09 1.60 -2.12
N ASP A 62 12.22 0.61 -2.34
CA ASP A 62 12.64 -0.70 -2.82
C ASP A 62 11.48 -1.44 -3.47
N VAL A 63 11.78 -2.18 -4.55
CA VAL A 63 10.88 -3.16 -5.15
C VAL A 63 11.64 -4.47 -5.18
N ASP A 64 11.37 -5.34 -4.23
CA ASP A 64 12.08 -6.61 -4.05
C ASP A 64 11.23 -7.75 -4.62
N ARG A 65 11.58 -8.18 -5.82
CA ARG A 65 10.81 -9.23 -6.54
C ARG A 65 11.01 -10.60 -5.91
N GLU A 66 12.15 -10.83 -5.30
CA GLU A 66 12.45 -12.10 -4.68
C GLU A 66 11.60 -12.30 -3.42
N ARG A 67 11.50 -11.27 -2.58
CA ARG A 67 10.69 -11.29 -1.36
C ARG A 67 9.26 -10.83 -1.58
N ARG A 68 8.93 -10.35 -2.77
CA ARG A 68 7.62 -9.78 -3.13
C ARG A 68 7.22 -8.68 -2.17
N ARG A 69 8.10 -7.69 -2.03
CA ARG A 69 7.93 -6.60 -1.10
C ARG A 69 8.20 -5.26 -1.78
N VAL A 70 7.31 -4.30 -1.59
CA VAL A 70 7.50 -2.91 -1.99
C VAL A 70 7.60 -2.07 -0.74
N ALA A 71 8.61 -1.19 -0.66
CA ALA A 71 8.79 -0.25 0.42
C ALA A 71 8.77 1.17 -0.13
N TRP A 72 8.11 2.08 0.58
CA TRP A 72 8.04 3.48 0.18
C TRP A 72 8.12 4.39 1.40
N ALA A 73 8.49 5.67 1.15
CA ALA A 73 8.54 6.70 2.16
C ALA A 73 7.65 7.86 1.72
N VAL A 74 6.70 8.24 2.56
CA VAL A 74 5.83 9.38 2.31
C VAL A 74 6.55 10.63 2.77
N VAL A 75 6.65 11.65 1.91
CA VAL A 75 7.34 12.91 2.22
C VAL A 75 6.34 14.06 2.21
N GLY A 76 6.53 14.98 3.13
CA GLY A 76 5.62 16.11 3.34
C GLY A 76 4.38 15.72 4.14
N GLY A 77 3.41 16.63 4.23
CA GLY A 77 2.19 16.42 5.00
C GLY A 77 2.40 16.60 6.49
N ARG A 78 1.52 15.99 7.29
CA ARG A 78 1.48 16.17 8.75
C ARG A 78 2.49 15.31 9.51
N LEU A 79 2.97 14.23 8.87
CA LEU A 79 3.90 13.32 9.54
C LEU A 79 5.33 13.77 9.29
N SER A 80 6.14 13.78 10.33
CA SER A 80 7.56 14.11 10.23
C SER A 80 8.38 12.91 9.74
N HIS A 81 7.83 11.72 9.86
CA HIS A 81 8.42 10.49 9.35
C HIS A 81 7.29 9.54 8.95
N HIS A 82 7.43 8.88 7.80
CA HIS A 82 6.46 7.89 7.37
C HIS A 82 7.10 6.93 6.37
N ASN A 83 7.52 5.78 6.85
CA ASN A 83 7.95 4.66 6.00
C ASN A 83 6.87 3.58 6.02
N ALA A 84 6.70 2.89 4.90
CA ALA A 84 5.74 1.83 4.79
C ALA A 84 6.25 0.71 3.89
N SER A 85 5.66 -0.47 4.04
CA SER A 85 5.90 -1.58 3.14
C SER A 85 4.64 -2.43 2.99
N ALA A 86 4.54 -3.08 1.83
CA ALA A 86 3.55 -4.12 1.58
C ALA A 86 4.28 -5.34 1.06
N GLN A 87 3.94 -6.51 1.59
CA GLN A 87 4.61 -7.76 1.24
C GLN A 87 3.60 -8.87 1.01
N VAL A 88 3.87 -9.66 0.00
CA VAL A 88 3.01 -10.76 -0.45
C VAL A 88 3.58 -12.08 0.03
N PHE A 89 2.71 -12.89 0.67
CA PHE A 89 3.03 -14.24 1.15
C PHE A 89 1.97 -15.21 0.67
N ASP A 90 2.29 -16.49 0.66
CA ASP A 90 1.30 -17.54 0.47
C ASP A 90 0.38 -17.58 1.69
N ALA A 91 -0.93 -17.76 1.45
CA ALA A 91 -1.87 -17.99 2.53
C ALA A 91 -2.01 -19.49 2.81
N PRO A 92 -2.11 -19.92 4.08
CA PRO A 92 -2.17 -21.34 4.43
C PRO A 92 -3.31 -22.12 3.76
N ALA A 93 -4.46 -21.46 3.56
CA ALA A 93 -5.64 -22.09 2.94
C ALA A 93 -5.74 -21.81 1.44
N GLY A 94 -4.68 -21.33 0.82
CA GLY A 94 -4.64 -20.89 -0.57
C GLY A 94 -4.86 -19.41 -0.73
N GLY A 95 -4.50 -18.86 -1.88
CA GLY A 95 -4.53 -17.42 -2.12
C GLY A 95 -3.32 -16.72 -1.54
N THR A 96 -3.50 -15.46 -1.20
CA THR A 96 -2.42 -14.54 -0.80
C THR A 96 -2.69 -13.92 0.55
N ARG A 97 -1.67 -13.87 1.39
CA ARG A 97 -1.65 -13.05 2.59
C ARG A 97 -0.83 -11.80 2.28
N LEU A 98 -1.44 -10.63 2.35
CA LEU A 98 -0.74 -9.36 2.13
C LEU A 98 -0.62 -8.64 3.45
N VAL A 99 0.60 -8.22 3.78
CA VAL A 99 0.92 -7.55 5.04
C VAL A 99 1.37 -6.13 4.73
N TRP A 100 0.70 -5.15 5.32
CA TRP A 100 1.04 -3.73 5.21
C TRP A 100 1.53 -3.24 6.56
N ILE A 101 2.75 -2.70 6.59
CA ILE A 101 3.38 -2.15 7.79
C ILE A 101 3.68 -0.68 7.52
N ALA A 102 3.36 0.17 8.49
CA ALA A 102 3.73 1.58 8.44
C ALA A 102 4.34 2.02 9.76
N ASP A 103 5.47 2.71 9.68
CA ASP A 103 6.15 3.30 10.83
C ASP A 103 6.18 4.81 10.64
N PHE A 104 5.74 5.56 11.64
CA PHE A 104 5.55 7.01 11.46
C PHE A 104 5.68 7.78 12.76
N LEU A 105 5.83 9.09 12.61
CA LEU A 105 5.88 10.08 13.68
C LEU A 105 5.12 11.33 13.23
N PRO A 106 4.47 12.08 14.12
CA PRO A 106 4.25 11.75 15.52
C PRO A 106 3.13 10.72 15.71
N ASP A 107 3.13 10.04 16.83
CA ASP A 107 2.18 8.96 17.14
C ASP A 107 0.75 9.42 17.40
N GLU A 108 0.53 10.71 17.60
CA GLU A 108 -0.83 11.28 17.71
C GLU A 108 -1.69 11.03 16.45
N HIS A 109 -1.08 10.72 15.30
CA HIS A 109 -1.79 10.40 14.07
C HIS A 109 -2.06 8.89 13.88
N ALA A 110 -1.82 8.07 14.90
CA ALA A 110 -1.96 6.61 14.79
C ALA A 110 -3.36 6.18 14.37
N THR A 111 -4.41 6.80 14.93
CA THR A 111 -5.79 6.45 14.59
C THR A 111 -6.10 6.75 13.12
N SER A 112 -5.72 7.92 12.63
CA SER A 112 -5.99 8.30 11.24
C SER A 112 -5.19 7.45 10.24
N VAL A 113 -3.94 7.13 10.54
CA VAL A 113 -3.12 6.26 9.70
C VAL A 113 -3.68 4.84 9.68
N THR A 114 -4.07 4.30 10.83
CA THR A 114 -4.69 2.98 10.91
C THR A 114 -5.96 2.89 10.07
N THR A 115 -6.84 3.88 10.19
CA THR A 115 -8.09 3.94 9.42
C THR A 115 -7.80 3.98 7.91
N MET A 116 -6.83 4.78 7.50
CA MET A 116 -6.43 4.88 6.09
C MET A 116 -5.92 3.53 5.56
N ILE A 117 -5.07 2.85 6.32
CA ILE A 117 -4.53 1.54 5.93
C ILE A 117 -5.65 0.51 5.81
N GLU A 118 -6.59 0.49 6.76
CA GLU A 118 -7.72 -0.43 6.72
C GLU A 118 -8.61 -0.18 5.51
N HIS A 119 -8.86 1.08 5.16
CA HIS A 119 -9.60 1.44 3.93
C HIS A 119 -8.85 1.00 2.67
N GLY A 120 -7.54 1.20 2.63
CA GLY A 120 -6.70 0.77 1.52
C GLY A 120 -6.71 -0.74 1.33
N LEU A 121 -6.58 -1.49 2.42
CA LEU A 121 -6.64 -2.95 2.37
C LEU A 121 -8.01 -3.46 1.93
N ALA A 122 -9.09 -2.84 2.38
CA ALA A 122 -10.44 -3.21 1.97
C ALA A 122 -10.65 -2.98 0.47
N ALA A 123 -10.16 -1.87 -0.07
CA ALA A 123 -10.21 -1.57 -1.50
C ALA A 123 -9.40 -2.59 -2.31
N MET A 124 -8.23 -2.94 -1.83
CA MET A 124 -7.34 -3.92 -2.45
C MET A 124 -8.00 -5.30 -2.52
N LYS A 125 -8.54 -5.76 -1.42
CA LYS A 125 -9.23 -7.05 -1.35
C LYS A 125 -10.42 -7.09 -2.28
N ARG A 126 -11.26 -6.04 -2.24
CA ARG A 126 -12.45 -5.95 -3.10
C ARG A 126 -12.09 -6.01 -4.59
N HIS A 127 -11.02 -5.33 -4.98
CA HIS A 127 -10.60 -5.31 -6.39
C HIS A 127 -9.96 -6.64 -6.80
N LEU A 128 -9.06 -7.18 -6.00
CA LEU A 128 -8.28 -8.36 -6.38
C LEU A 128 -9.04 -9.67 -6.20
N ASP A 129 -9.98 -9.74 -5.25
CA ASP A 129 -10.82 -10.94 -5.08
C ASP A 129 -11.72 -11.19 -6.29
N ILE A 130 -12.15 -10.14 -6.99
CA ILE A 130 -13.06 -10.25 -8.14
C ILE A 130 -12.33 -10.81 -9.37
N GLY A 131 -11.08 -10.45 -9.50
CA GLY A 131 -10.30 -10.83 -10.65
C GLY A 131 -9.91 -12.27 -10.66
#